data_5faec214c3ed6dcaf799e268c32e659c
#
_entry.id   5faec214c3ed6dcaf799e268c32e659c
#
_cell.length_a   1.000
_cell.length_b   1.000
_cell.length_c   1.000
_cell.angle_alpha   90.00
_cell.angle_beta   90.00
_cell.angle_gamma   90.00
#
_symmetry.space_group_name_H-M   'P 1'
#
loop_
_entity.id
_entity.type
_entity.pdbx_description
1 polymer ?
#
loop_
_entity_poly.entity_id
_entity_poly.type
_entity_poly.pdbx_seq_one_letter_code
_entity_poly.pdbx_strand_id
1 'polypeptide(L)'
;MKKGFDNDKYLQMQSEHIRERIAQFDNKLYLEFGGKLFDDYHASRVLPGFQPDSKLQMLLQLKDQAEVVIVINAEDIVSSKVRGDYGITYDLDVLRLIDAFQERGLFVGSVCVTMYTAAPEVEAFEKRLNSLGIRTFRHYKIPGYPNDVARIVSDEGYGRNEYIETQRPLVVITAPGPGSGKMATCLSQLYHEYKRGVKAGYAKFETFPSGTSP
;
A
#
# COMPACT_ATOMS: atom_id res chain seq x y z
N MET A 1 -18.12 -1.22 33.24
CA MET A 1 -16.74 -0.90 32.79
C MET A 1 -16.84 0.17 31.71
N LYS A 2 -16.22 1.32 31.87
CA LYS A 2 -16.09 2.28 30.77
C LYS A 2 -15.18 1.67 29.71
N LYS A 3 -15.68 1.45 28.48
CA LYS A 3 -14.84 1.06 27.34
C LYS A 3 -13.82 2.20 27.12
N GLY A 4 -12.52 1.90 27.22
CA GLY A 4 -11.47 2.91 27.05
C GLY A 4 -11.34 3.43 25.61
N PHE A 5 -11.75 2.63 24.63
CA PHE A 5 -11.73 2.95 23.21
C PHE A 5 -12.97 2.35 22.53
N ASP A 6 -13.66 3.18 21.75
CA ASP A 6 -14.83 2.75 20.97
C ASP A 6 -14.38 2.43 19.53
N ASN A 7 -14.10 1.15 19.30
CA ASN A 7 -13.59 0.67 18.02
C ASN A 7 -14.60 0.88 16.88
N ASP A 8 -15.87 0.69 17.12
CA ASP A 8 -16.91 0.81 16.07
C ASP A 8 -17.03 2.26 15.61
N LYS A 9 -17.06 3.20 16.57
CA LYS A 9 -17.06 4.63 16.27
C LYS A 9 -15.79 5.06 15.54
N TYR A 10 -14.64 4.54 15.95
CA TYR A 10 -13.36 4.79 15.27
C TYR A 10 -13.39 4.32 13.80
N LEU A 11 -13.84 3.11 13.55
CA LEU A 11 -13.95 2.56 12.18
C LEU A 11 -14.88 3.41 11.31
N GLN A 12 -16.04 3.79 11.84
CA GLN A 12 -16.99 4.61 11.12
C GLN A 12 -16.38 5.98 10.77
N MET A 13 -15.79 6.68 11.74
CA MET A 13 -15.17 7.99 11.52
C MET A 13 -14.04 7.92 10.48
N GLN A 14 -13.18 6.92 10.56
CA GLN A 14 -12.08 6.74 9.60
C GLN A 14 -12.59 6.47 8.18
N SER A 15 -13.61 5.63 8.04
CA SER A 15 -14.21 5.33 6.74
C SER A 15 -14.88 6.57 6.13
N GLU A 16 -15.57 7.38 6.91
CA GLU A 16 -16.18 8.62 6.47
C GLU A 16 -15.13 9.63 6.00
N HIS A 17 -14.07 9.83 6.76
CA HIS A 17 -12.95 10.72 6.38
C HIS A 17 -12.27 10.29 5.08
N ILE A 18 -12.12 8.99 4.86
CA ILE A 18 -11.55 8.48 3.60
C ILE A 18 -12.49 8.78 2.43
N ARG A 19 -13.80 8.56 2.59
CA ARG A 19 -14.79 8.89 1.55
C ARG A 19 -14.79 10.38 1.20
N GLU A 20 -14.72 11.25 2.21
CA GLU A 20 -14.61 12.69 2.02
C GLU A 20 -13.35 13.06 1.22
N ARG A 21 -12.20 12.47 1.56
CA ARG A 21 -10.95 12.70 0.82
C ARG A 21 -11.01 12.21 -0.61
N ILE A 22 -11.61 11.05 -0.86
CA ILE A 22 -11.82 10.56 -2.24
C ILE A 22 -12.60 11.60 -3.05
N ALA A 23 -13.66 12.15 -2.48
CA ALA A 23 -14.49 13.15 -3.14
C ALA A 23 -13.76 14.49 -3.42
N GLN A 24 -12.75 14.84 -2.58
CA GLN A 24 -11.94 16.05 -2.75
C GLN A 24 -10.91 15.96 -3.89
N PHE A 25 -10.55 14.76 -4.34
CA PHE A 25 -9.45 14.50 -5.27
C PHE A 25 -9.89 13.77 -6.54
N ASP A 26 -10.75 14.37 -7.34
CA ASP A 26 -11.24 13.81 -8.61
C ASP A 26 -11.65 12.33 -8.52
N ASN A 27 -12.18 11.93 -7.38
CA ASN A 27 -12.57 10.55 -7.08
C ASN A 27 -11.41 9.55 -7.20
N LYS A 28 -10.19 9.96 -6.82
CA LYS A 28 -8.97 9.11 -6.81
C LYS A 28 -8.08 9.43 -5.61
N LEU A 29 -7.96 8.46 -4.71
CA LEU A 29 -7.10 8.56 -3.52
C LEU A 29 -6.16 7.38 -3.44
N TYR A 30 -4.86 7.66 -3.32
CA TYR A 30 -3.82 6.69 -2.98
C TYR A 30 -3.59 6.71 -1.48
N LEU A 31 -3.89 5.59 -0.82
CA LEU A 31 -3.81 5.45 0.62
C LEU A 31 -2.69 4.47 0.99
N GLU A 32 -1.61 5.00 1.55
CA GLU A 32 -0.51 4.20 2.05
C GLU A 32 -0.84 3.62 3.43
N PHE A 33 -0.76 2.30 3.55
CA PHE A 33 -0.85 1.63 4.84
C PHE A 33 0.54 1.37 5.42
N GLY A 34 0.85 2.07 6.50
CA GLY A 34 2.01 1.80 7.33
C GLY A 34 1.75 0.66 8.31
N GLY A 35 2.77 -0.15 8.58
CA GLY A 35 2.70 -1.24 9.55
C GLY A 35 1.87 -2.44 9.10
N LYS A 36 1.43 -3.24 10.08
CA LYS A 36 0.69 -4.48 9.82
C LYS A 36 -0.78 -4.19 9.58
N LEU A 37 -1.32 -4.68 8.46
CA LEU A 37 -2.75 -4.68 8.18
C LEU A 37 -3.50 -5.78 8.94
N PHE A 38 -2.84 -6.92 9.11
CA PHE A 38 -3.34 -8.06 9.86
C PHE A 38 -2.58 -8.14 11.19
N ASP A 39 -3.30 -8.49 12.25
CA ASP A 39 -2.71 -8.83 13.55
C ASP A 39 -1.82 -7.72 14.16
N ASP A 40 -2.34 -6.49 14.20
CA ASP A 40 -1.68 -5.37 14.87
C ASP A 40 -1.82 -5.47 16.40
N TYR A 41 -1.18 -6.49 16.95
CA TYR A 41 -1.22 -6.76 18.40
C TYR A 41 -0.54 -5.67 19.24
N HIS A 42 0.34 -4.88 18.65
CA HIS A 42 0.99 -3.79 19.37
C HIS A 42 -0.02 -2.70 19.74
N ALA A 43 -0.79 -2.24 18.78
CA ALA A 43 -1.83 -1.24 19.01
C ALA A 43 -2.90 -1.72 20.00
N SER A 44 -3.33 -2.97 19.88
CA SER A 44 -4.34 -3.54 20.79
C SER A 44 -3.87 -3.68 22.24
N ARG A 45 -2.56 -3.82 22.48
CA ARG A 45 -1.99 -3.85 23.84
C ARG A 45 -1.93 -2.46 24.48
N VAL A 46 -1.76 -1.42 23.67
CA VAL A 46 -1.61 -0.04 24.17
C VAL A 46 -2.95 0.66 24.32
N LEU A 47 -3.92 0.31 23.48
CA LEU A 47 -5.27 0.90 23.49
C LEU A 47 -6.33 -0.16 23.85
N PRO A 48 -6.75 -0.24 25.13
CA PRO A 48 -7.82 -1.17 25.54
C PRO A 48 -9.11 -0.92 24.76
N GLY A 49 -9.57 -1.94 24.02
CA GLY A 49 -10.76 -1.87 23.16
C GLY A 49 -10.44 -1.75 21.66
N PHE A 50 -9.19 -1.45 21.29
CA PHE A 50 -8.74 -1.51 19.90
C PHE A 50 -8.56 -2.97 19.48
N GLN A 51 -9.11 -3.33 18.31
CA GLN A 51 -8.99 -4.69 17.78
C GLN A 51 -7.76 -4.80 16.87
N PRO A 52 -7.01 -5.93 16.90
CA PRO A 52 -5.81 -6.12 16.10
C PRO A 52 -6.03 -6.01 14.59
N ASP A 53 -7.25 -6.28 14.13
CA ASP A 53 -7.67 -6.25 12.72
C ASP A 53 -8.43 -4.97 12.34
N SER A 54 -8.43 -3.94 13.19
CA SER A 54 -9.21 -2.71 12.96
C SER A 54 -8.91 -2.05 11.60
N LYS A 55 -7.65 -2.04 11.17
CA LYS A 55 -7.28 -1.50 9.86
C LYS A 55 -7.93 -2.27 8.71
N LEU A 56 -7.94 -3.59 8.82
CA LEU A 56 -8.58 -4.44 7.84
C LEU A 56 -10.09 -4.26 7.85
N GLN A 57 -10.72 -4.19 9.03
CA GLN A 57 -12.16 -3.96 9.17
C GLN A 57 -12.59 -2.62 8.54
N MET A 58 -11.77 -1.58 8.68
CA MET A 58 -12.01 -0.30 8.02
C MET A 58 -11.99 -0.44 6.49
N LEU A 59 -11.00 -1.14 5.94
CA LEU A 59 -10.92 -1.40 4.51
C LEU A 59 -12.12 -2.20 4.00
N LEU A 60 -12.60 -3.17 4.77
CA LEU A 60 -13.78 -3.97 4.41
C LEU A 60 -15.04 -3.13 4.31
N GLN A 61 -15.17 -2.06 5.09
CA GLN A 61 -16.27 -1.08 4.93
C GLN A 61 -16.20 -0.30 3.62
N LEU A 62 -15.03 -0.23 3.00
CA LEU A 62 -14.75 0.49 1.74
C LEU A 62 -14.48 -0.47 0.57
N LYS A 63 -14.70 -1.77 0.73
CA LYS A 63 -14.29 -2.80 -0.23
C LYS A 63 -14.78 -2.58 -1.65
N ASP A 64 -15.99 -2.04 -1.81
CA ASP A 64 -16.58 -1.81 -3.13
C ASP A 64 -15.92 -0.66 -3.90
N GLN A 65 -15.24 0.23 -3.18
CA GLN A 65 -14.52 1.39 -3.73
C GLN A 65 -12.99 1.20 -3.72
N ALA A 66 -12.51 0.14 -3.08
CA ALA A 66 -11.08 -0.09 -2.85
C ALA A 66 -10.51 -1.16 -3.76
N GLU A 67 -9.29 -0.93 -4.20
CA GLU A 67 -8.39 -1.94 -4.73
C GLU A 67 -7.05 -1.90 -4.00
N VAL A 68 -6.42 -3.05 -3.88
CA VAL A 68 -5.13 -3.20 -3.22
C VAL A 68 -4.04 -3.34 -4.26
N VAL A 69 -2.97 -2.59 -4.09
CA VAL A 69 -1.69 -2.76 -4.78
C VAL A 69 -0.64 -3.15 -3.74
N ILE A 70 0.00 -4.28 -3.93
CA ILE A 70 1.06 -4.75 -3.05
C ILE A 70 2.40 -4.36 -3.65
N VAL A 71 3.26 -3.74 -2.83
CA VAL A 71 4.58 -3.26 -3.25
C VAL A 71 5.66 -4.14 -2.64
N ILE A 72 6.64 -4.53 -3.43
CA ILE A 72 7.80 -5.30 -2.99
C ILE A 72 9.08 -4.77 -3.65
N ASN A 73 10.17 -4.68 -2.89
CA ASN A 73 11.47 -4.28 -3.41
C ASN A 73 12.15 -5.47 -4.10
N ALA A 74 12.68 -5.26 -5.30
CA ALA A 74 13.40 -6.30 -6.05
C ALA A 74 14.58 -6.89 -5.26
N GLU A 75 15.29 -6.08 -4.48
CA GLU A 75 16.40 -6.55 -3.64
C GLU A 75 15.93 -7.52 -2.55
N ASP A 76 14.74 -7.30 -1.99
CA ASP A 76 14.14 -8.19 -1.00
C ASP A 76 13.78 -9.56 -1.61
N ILE A 77 13.45 -9.60 -2.90
CA ILE A 77 13.24 -10.85 -3.65
C ILE A 77 14.58 -11.57 -3.87
N VAL A 78 15.57 -10.88 -4.41
CA VAL A 78 16.88 -11.45 -4.73
C VAL A 78 17.59 -11.97 -3.48
N SER A 79 17.51 -11.24 -2.37
CA SER A 79 18.13 -11.65 -1.09
C SER A 79 17.34 -12.69 -0.31
N SER A 80 16.16 -13.08 -0.81
CA SER A 80 15.22 -13.97 -0.08
C SER A 80 14.96 -13.47 1.34
N LYS A 81 14.73 -12.17 1.48
CA LYS A 81 14.50 -11.53 2.78
C LYS A 81 13.32 -12.16 3.50
N VAL A 82 13.58 -12.58 4.74
CA VAL A 82 12.59 -13.26 5.57
C VAL A 82 11.84 -12.28 6.46
N ARG A 83 10.54 -12.45 6.54
CA ARG A 83 9.68 -11.76 7.49
C ARG A 83 9.75 -12.47 8.85
N GLY A 84 10.28 -11.75 9.85
CA GLY A 84 10.66 -12.35 11.16
C GLY A 84 9.49 -12.93 11.97
N ASP A 85 8.26 -12.40 11.79
CA ASP A 85 7.09 -12.86 12.54
C ASP A 85 6.44 -14.14 11.96
N TYR A 86 6.57 -14.37 10.65
CA TYR A 86 6.02 -15.56 9.97
C TYR A 86 7.08 -16.56 9.51
N GLY A 87 8.36 -16.19 9.51
CA GLY A 87 9.44 -17.04 9.04
C GLY A 87 9.39 -17.38 7.54
N ILE A 88 8.65 -16.59 6.75
CA ILE A 88 8.55 -16.74 5.29
C ILE A 88 9.24 -15.58 4.57
N THR A 89 9.67 -15.82 3.34
CA THR A 89 10.26 -14.78 2.50
C THR A 89 9.24 -13.73 2.07
N TYR A 90 9.70 -12.52 1.73
CA TYR A 90 8.81 -11.42 1.34
C TYR A 90 7.99 -11.72 0.09
N ASP A 91 8.56 -12.41 -0.90
CA ASP A 91 7.85 -12.85 -2.10
C ASP A 91 6.73 -13.85 -1.78
N LEU A 92 6.96 -14.80 -0.87
CA LEU A 92 5.92 -15.70 -0.37
C LEU A 92 4.87 -14.95 0.46
N ASP A 93 5.28 -13.93 1.22
CA ASP A 93 4.34 -13.09 1.96
C ASP A 93 3.43 -12.28 1.04
N VAL A 94 3.92 -11.81 -0.11
CA VAL A 94 3.06 -11.20 -1.14
C VAL A 94 1.95 -12.15 -1.57
N LEU A 95 2.27 -13.41 -1.87
CA LEU A 95 1.27 -14.41 -2.25
C LEU A 95 0.25 -14.66 -1.12
N ARG A 96 0.72 -14.77 0.12
CA ARG A 96 -0.14 -14.89 1.30
C ARG A 96 -1.07 -13.69 1.47
N LEU A 97 -0.57 -12.47 1.27
CA LEU A 97 -1.38 -11.25 1.34
C LEU A 97 -2.45 -11.22 0.26
N ILE A 98 -2.13 -11.62 -0.97
CA ILE A 98 -3.10 -11.70 -2.06
C ILE A 98 -4.25 -12.62 -1.66
N ASP A 99 -3.94 -13.84 -1.21
CA ASP A 99 -4.95 -14.80 -0.78
C ASP A 99 -5.79 -14.26 0.39
N ALA A 100 -5.14 -13.68 1.39
CA ALA A 100 -5.80 -13.15 2.57
C ALA A 100 -6.75 -11.98 2.25
N PHE A 101 -6.41 -11.12 1.31
CA PHE A 101 -7.29 -10.04 0.86
C PHE A 101 -8.46 -10.57 0.03
N GLN A 102 -8.20 -11.48 -0.91
CA GLN A 102 -9.21 -12.04 -1.79
C GLN A 102 -10.24 -12.88 -1.02
N GLU A 103 -9.81 -13.66 -0.04
CA GLU A 103 -10.70 -14.42 0.85
C GLU A 103 -11.70 -13.52 1.61
N ARG A 104 -11.32 -12.26 1.86
CA ARG A 104 -12.16 -11.26 2.51
C ARG A 104 -12.97 -10.38 1.54
N GLY A 105 -12.91 -10.68 0.25
CA GLY A 105 -13.63 -9.96 -0.79
C GLY A 105 -13.03 -8.62 -1.19
N LEU A 106 -11.75 -8.37 -0.85
CA LEU A 106 -10.99 -7.21 -1.33
C LEU A 106 -10.39 -7.50 -2.70
N PHE A 107 -10.51 -6.55 -3.60
CA PHE A 107 -9.93 -6.65 -4.93
C PHE A 107 -8.43 -6.33 -4.89
N VAL A 108 -7.60 -7.28 -5.26
CA VAL A 108 -6.16 -7.09 -5.46
C VAL A 108 -5.91 -6.83 -6.94
N GLY A 109 -5.61 -5.58 -7.29
CA GLY A 109 -5.46 -5.16 -8.68
C GLY A 109 -4.13 -5.57 -9.29
N SER A 110 -3.04 -5.42 -8.54
CA SER A 110 -1.68 -5.63 -9.05
C SER A 110 -0.64 -5.70 -7.94
N VAL A 111 0.56 -6.09 -8.35
CA VAL A 111 1.79 -6.01 -7.56
C VAL A 111 2.78 -5.09 -8.27
N CYS A 112 3.38 -4.16 -7.54
CA CYS A 112 4.43 -3.28 -8.03
C CYS A 112 5.79 -3.73 -7.48
N VAL A 113 6.72 -4.04 -8.37
CA VAL A 113 8.11 -4.35 -8.01
C VAL A 113 8.91 -3.06 -8.09
N THR A 114 9.34 -2.54 -6.94
CA THR A 114 10.17 -1.33 -6.84
C THR A 114 11.65 -1.64 -6.92
N MET A 115 12.47 -0.64 -7.21
CA MET A 115 13.91 -0.80 -7.40
C MET A 115 14.24 -1.93 -8.40
N TYR A 116 13.41 -2.03 -9.42
CA TYR A 116 13.42 -3.15 -10.36
C TYR A 116 14.80 -3.43 -10.94
N THR A 117 15.15 -4.68 -10.96
CA THR A 117 16.30 -5.25 -11.67
C THR A 117 15.84 -6.47 -12.45
N ALA A 118 16.45 -6.73 -13.61
CA ALA A 118 16.17 -7.92 -14.42
C ALA A 118 16.91 -9.17 -13.87
N ALA A 119 16.88 -9.36 -12.54
CA ALA A 119 17.42 -10.56 -11.91
C ALA A 119 16.50 -11.76 -12.17
N PRO A 120 17.04 -12.98 -12.38
CA PRO A 120 16.23 -14.16 -12.65
C PRO A 120 15.16 -14.44 -11.60
N GLU A 121 15.46 -14.16 -10.33
CA GLU A 121 14.52 -14.33 -9.21
C GLU A 121 13.32 -13.39 -9.33
N VAL A 122 13.57 -12.13 -9.74
CA VAL A 122 12.53 -11.12 -9.95
C VAL A 122 11.64 -11.50 -11.12
N GLU A 123 12.24 -11.89 -12.24
CA GLU A 123 11.49 -12.31 -13.43
C GLU A 123 10.67 -13.58 -13.17
N ALA A 124 11.20 -14.53 -12.42
CA ALA A 124 10.48 -15.73 -12.01
C ALA A 124 9.27 -15.39 -11.10
N PHE A 125 9.44 -14.45 -10.19
CA PHE A 125 8.38 -13.96 -9.32
C PHE A 125 7.26 -13.27 -10.12
N GLU A 126 7.61 -12.35 -11.03
CA GLU A 126 6.62 -11.71 -11.92
C GLU A 126 5.87 -12.73 -12.77
N LYS A 127 6.58 -13.70 -13.35
CA LYS A 127 5.97 -14.78 -14.16
C LYS A 127 4.98 -15.59 -13.32
N ARG A 128 5.32 -15.89 -12.07
CA ARG A 128 4.43 -16.60 -11.14
C ARG A 128 3.17 -15.79 -10.86
N LEU A 129 3.29 -14.50 -10.55
CA LEU A 129 2.14 -13.62 -10.33
C LEU A 129 1.24 -13.53 -11.56
N ASN A 130 1.82 -13.35 -12.75
CA ASN A 130 1.08 -13.27 -13.99
C ASN A 130 0.35 -14.58 -14.29
N SER A 131 0.93 -15.73 -13.97
CA SER A 131 0.27 -17.05 -14.11
C SER A 131 -0.94 -17.21 -13.17
N LEU A 132 -0.98 -16.47 -12.07
CA LEU A 132 -2.11 -16.41 -11.14
C LEU A 132 -3.13 -15.31 -11.51
N GLY A 133 -2.94 -14.64 -12.64
CA GLY A 133 -3.81 -13.55 -13.09
C GLY A 133 -3.57 -12.21 -12.40
N ILE A 134 -2.47 -12.05 -11.66
CA ILE A 134 -2.09 -10.81 -11.01
C ILE A 134 -1.15 -10.03 -11.92
N ARG A 135 -1.56 -8.81 -12.29
CA ARG A 135 -0.70 -7.91 -13.09
C ARG A 135 0.47 -7.41 -12.28
N THR A 136 1.61 -7.24 -12.93
CA THR A 136 2.82 -6.69 -12.34
C THR A 136 3.23 -5.40 -13.03
N PHE A 137 3.77 -4.46 -12.24
CA PHE A 137 4.31 -3.19 -12.70
C PHE A 137 5.69 -2.96 -12.12
N ARG A 138 6.53 -2.20 -12.82
CA ARG A 138 7.94 -1.99 -12.49
C ARG A 138 8.22 -0.54 -12.20
N HIS A 139 8.77 -0.28 -11.02
CA HIS A 139 9.29 1.02 -10.64
C HIS A 139 10.80 0.96 -10.46
N TYR A 140 11.49 1.97 -10.93
CA TYR A 140 12.94 1.96 -11.07
C TYR A 140 13.62 2.83 -10.02
N LYS A 141 14.91 2.58 -9.80
CA LYS A 141 15.74 3.45 -8.98
C LYS A 141 15.85 4.82 -9.68
N ILE A 142 15.56 5.88 -8.92
CA ILE A 142 15.67 7.25 -9.41
C ILE A 142 16.99 7.84 -8.89
N PRO A 143 17.91 8.20 -9.78
CA PRO A 143 19.16 8.86 -9.38
C PRO A 143 18.88 10.17 -8.66
N GLY A 144 19.59 10.39 -7.54
CA GLY A 144 19.41 11.60 -6.72
C GLY A 144 18.26 11.54 -5.69
N TYR A 145 17.45 10.44 -5.67
CA TYR A 145 16.42 10.26 -4.64
C TYR A 145 17.05 10.14 -3.25
N PRO A 146 16.52 10.79 -2.20
CA PRO A 146 15.31 11.64 -2.19
C PRO A 146 15.58 13.17 -2.34
N ASN A 147 16.80 13.58 -2.67
CA ASN A 147 17.24 14.98 -2.56
C ASN A 147 17.04 15.80 -3.85
N ASP A 148 17.16 15.21 -5.01
CA ASP A 148 16.97 15.88 -6.30
C ASP A 148 15.50 15.90 -6.71
N VAL A 149 14.74 16.78 -6.06
CA VAL A 149 13.28 16.90 -6.25
C VAL A 149 12.93 17.20 -7.71
N ALA A 150 13.70 18.07 -8.37
CA ALA A 150 13.41 18.46 -9.75
C ALA A 150 13.50 17.26 -10.70
N ARG A 151 14.49 16.39 -10.50
CA ARG A 151 14.65 15.15 -11.28
C ARG A 151 13.61 14.11 -10.91
N ILE A 152 13.32 13.96 -9.61
CA ILE A 152 12.35 12.98 -9.12
C ILE A 152 10.97 13.24 -9.73
N VAL A 153 10.53 14.50 -9.74
CA VAL A 153 9.22 14.94 -10.28
C VAL A 153 9.36 15.35 -11.75
N SER A 154 9.92 14.46 -12.55
CA SER A 154 10.11 14.65 -13.98
C SER A 154 9.90 13.36 -14.77
N ASP A 155 9.94 13.47 -16.10
CA ASP A 155 9.85 12.30 -16.99
C ASP A 155 11.06 11.35 -16.82
N GLU A 156 12.20 11.84 -16.33
CA GLU A 156 13.39 11.03 -16.01
C GLU A 156 13.35 10.39 -14.61
N GLY A 157 12.47 10.87 -13.75
CA GLY A 157 12.22 10.33 -12.42
C GLY A 157 10.97 9.45 -12.39
N TYR A 158 9.92 9.95 -11.78
CA TYR A 158 8.65 9.21 -11.71
C TYR A 158 8.08 8.84 -13.08
N GLY A 159 8.35 9.65 -14.11
CA GLY A 159 7.90 9.37 -15.47
C GLY A 159 8.46 8.10 -16.09
N ARG A 160 9.61 7.59 -15.60
CA ARG A 160 10.16 6.30 -16.03
C ARG A 160 9.47 5.08 -15.41
N ASN A 161 8.81 5.26 -14.27
CA ASN A 161 8.05 4.20 -13.65
C ASN A 161 6.83 3.86 -14.50
N GLU A 162 6.51 2.58 -14.57
CA GLU A 162 5.26 2.17 -15.21
C GLU A 162 4.07 2.72 -14.43
N TYR A 163 3.08 3.25 -15.16
CA TYR A 163 1.82 3.63 -14.55
C TYR A 163 1.07 2.38 -14.13
N ILE A 164 0.74 2.29 -12.85
CA ILE A 164 -0.10 1.22 -12.34
C ILE A 164 -1.54 1.54 -12.73
N GLU A 165 -2.09 0.77 -13.67
CA GLU A 165 -3.48 0.91 -14.07
C GLU A 165 -4.41 0.48 -12.93
N THR A 166 -5.22 1.40 -12.47
CA THR A 166 -6.16 1.19 -11.36
C THR A 166 -7.59 1.39 -11.82
N GLN A 167 -8.53 0.67 -11.20
CA GLN A 167 -9.94 0.63 -11.60
C GLN A 167 -10.86 1.30 -10.58
N ARG A 168 -10.40 1.49 -9.34
CA ARG A 168 -11.24 1.96 -8.23
C ARG A 168 -10.78 3.30 -7.67
N PRO A 169 -11.70 4.05 -7.03
CA PRO A 169 -11.38 5.37 -6.48
C PRO A 169 -10.36 5.33 -5.35
N LEU A 170 -10.41 4.32 -4.49
CA LEU A 170 -9.48 4.13 -3.40
C LEU A 170 -8.44 3.07 -3.78
N VAL A 171 -7.19 3.49 -3.89
CA VAL A 171 -6.06 2.58 -4.13
C VAL A 171 -5.24 2.45 -2.86
N VAL A 172 -5.30 1.28 -2.27
CA VAL A 172 -4.58 0.94 -1.03
C VAL A 172 -3.21 0.40 -1.38
N ILE A 173 -2.17 1.07 -0.93
CA ILE A 173 -0.78 0.66 -1.12
C ILE A 173 -0.27 0.02 0.16
N THR A 174 0.05 -1.26 0.10
CA THR A 174 0.60 -2.04 1.22
C THR A 174 1.81 -2.86 0.78
N ALA A 175 2.50 -3.47 1.73
CA ALA A 175 3.72 -4.23 1.46
C ALA A 175 3.96 -5.28 2.55
N PRO A 176 4.79 -6.31 2.29
CA PRO A 176 5.22 -7.28 3.30
C PRO A 176 5.95 -6.66 4.49
N GLY A 177 6.65 -5.54 4.28
CA GLY A 177 7.42 -4.90 5.33
C GLY A 177 7.90 -3.49 4.99
N PRO A 178 8.62 -2.83 5.89
CA PRO A 178 9.17 -1.50 5.66
C PRO A 178 10.23 -1.50 4.55
N GLY A 179 10.50 -0.34 3.96
CA GLY A 179 11.51 -0.19 2.92
C GLY A 179 11.11 -0.73 1.55
N SER A 180 9.86 -1.10 1.34
CA SER A 180 9.36 -1.62 0.06
C SER A 180 9.08 -0.53 -0.99
N GLY A 181 9.08 0.74 -0.60
CA GLY A 181 8.85 1.87 -1.52
C GLY A 181 7.39 2.29 -1.65
N LYS A 182 6.56 2.07 -0.64
CA LYS A 182 5.13 2.43 -0.65
C LYS A 182 4.88 3.91 -0.94
N MET A 183 5.57 4.81 -0.22
CA MET A 183 5.39 6.26 -0.40
C MET A 183 5.83 6.71 -1.80
N ALA A 184 7.00 6.26 -2.27
CA ALA A 184 7.48 6.58 -3.60
C ALA A 184 6.54 6.06 -4.69
N THR A 185 5.93 4.89 -4.49
CA THR A 185 4.91 4.34 -5.40
C THR A 185 3.67 5.23 -5.44
N CYS A 186 3.15 5.68 -4.29
CA CYS A 186 2.03 6.62 -4.24
C CYS A 186 2.36 7.92 -4.98
N LEU A 187 3.51 8.53 -4.70
CA LEU A 187 3.90 9.80 -5.33
C LEU A 187 4.14 9.65 -6.84
N SER A 188 4.69 8.53 -7.28
CA SER A 188 4.83 8.20 -8.70
C SER A 188 3.46 8.11 -9.38
N GLN A 189 2.48 7.50 -8.74
CA GLN A 189 1.11 7.43 -9.24
C GLN A 189 0.46 8.82 -9.31
N LEU A 190 0.65 9.69 -8.32
CA LEU A 190 0.18 11.07 -8.38
C LEU A 190 0.76 11.83 -9.59
N TYR A 191 2.05 11.63 -9.86
CA TYR A 191 2.70 12.21 -11.03
C TYR A 191 2.05 11.75 -12.34
N HIS A 192 1.83 10.45 -12.50
CA HIS A 192 1.17 9.88 -13.67
C HIS A 192 -0.29 10.30 -13.80
N GLU A 193 -1.04 10.37 -12.69
CA GLU A 193 -2.41 10.86 -12.68
C GLU A 193 -2.49 12.32 -13.11
N TYR A 194 -1.59 13.16 -12.59
CA TYR A 194 -1.49 14.56 -13.00
C TYR A 194 -1.24 14.72 -14.52
N LYS A 195 -0.33 13.91 -15.07
CA LYS A 195 -0.09 13.88 -16.52
C LYS A 195 -1.33 13.46 -17.35
N ARG A 196 -2.24 12.72 -16.73
CA ARG A 196 -3.53 12.31 -17.32
C ARG A 196 -4.67 13.29 -17.04
N GLY A 197 -4.41 14.40 -16.38
CA GLY A 197 -5.40 15.39 -16.01
C GLY A 197 -6.28 15.01 -14.81
N VAL A 198 -5.87 14.02 -14.02
CA VAL A 198 -6.54 13.58 -12.79
C VAL A 198 -5.84 14.17 -11.58
N LYS A 199 -6.57 14.92 -10.76
CA LYS A 199 -6.07 15.48 -9.50
C LYS A 199 -6.26 14.48 -8.37
N ALA A 200 -5.42 13.45 -8.35
CA ALA A 200 -5.44 12.42 -7.32
C ALA A 200 -4.86 12.92 -5.98
N GLY A 201 -5.36 12.36 -4.89
CA GLY A 201 -4.85 12.63 -3.55
C GLY A 201 -3.97 11.52 -3.00
N TYR A 202 -3.17 11.88 -2.00
CA TYR A 202 -2.36 10.96 -1.21
C TYR A 202 -2.64 11.14 0.27
N ALA A 203 -2.75 10.02 0.97
CA ALA A 203 -2.81 10.00 2.42
C ALA A 203 -2.03 8.78 2.96
N LYS A 204 -1.47 8.95 4.15
CA LYS A 204 -0.87 7.85 4.91
C LYS A 204 -1.78 7.50 6.07
N PHE A 205 -2.10 6.22 6.21
CA PHE A 205 -2.85 5.71 7.33
C PHE A 205 -1.91 5.10 8.37
N GLU A 206 -1.90 5.70 9.55
CA GLU A 206 -1.14 5.20 10.71
C GLU A 206 -2.08 5.00 11.88
N THR A 207 -1.82 4.00 12.71
CA THR A 207 -2.66 3.63 13.87
C THR A 207 -2.65 4.70 14.95
N PHE A 208 -1.57 5.50 15.01
CA PHE A 208 -1.44 6.64 15.92
C PHE A 208 -1.23 7.92 15.12
N PRO A 209 -1.98 8.99 15.37
CA PRO A 209 -1.64 10.28 14.84
C PRO A 209 -0.27 10.68 15.41
N SER A 210 0.73 10.77 14.55
CA SER A 210 2.00 11.41 14.90
C SER A 210 1.73 12.89 15.13
N GLY A 211 1.63 13.31 16.40
CA GLY A 211 1.58 14.70 16.78
C GLY A 211 0.20 15.22 17.23
N THR A 212 -0.22 14.81 18.38
CA THR A 212 -0.90 15.72 19.31
C THR A 212 0.07 16.01 20.43
N SER A 213 0.89 16.99 20.24
CA SER A 213 1.36 17.77 21.39
C SER A 213 0.17 18.54 21.93
N PRO A 214 0.04 18.65 23.28
CA PRO A 214 -1.01 19.41 23.93
C PRO A 214 -0.95 20.88 23.57
#